data_e1d6cd37416e20f5b5fbc05785d48b11
#
_entry.id   e1d6cd37416e20f5b5fbc05785d48b11
#
_cell.length_a   1.000
_cell.length_b   1.000
_cell.length_c   1.000
_cell.angle_alpha   90.00
_cell.angle_beta   90.00
_cell.angle_gamma   90.00
#
_symmetry.space_group_name_H-M   'P 1'
#
loop_
_entity.id
_entity.type
_entity.pdbx_description
1 polymer ?
#
loop_
_entity_poly.entity_id
_entity_poly.type
_entity_poly.pdbx_seq_one_letter_code
_entity_poly.pdbx_strand_id
1 'polypeptide(L)'
;MPVEDLEMVRSVRREMARRMLNTGDAHVSASRGVVHLTGRVQPVKGHEDDFEQEIHTLYRVLKQRPGIRDVCLEWNTGEFKVSDPSRRSAERGPG
;
A
#
# COMPACT_ATOMS: atom_id res chain seq x y z
N MET A 1 -7.16 20.64 -0.81
CA MET A 1 -6.18 19.69 -0.25
C MET A 1 -4.91 20.44 0.14
N PRO A 2 -4.44 20.24 1.37
CA PRO A 2 -3.17 20.86 1.77
C PRO A 2 -1.99 20.41 0.91
N VAL A 3 -1.01 21.27 0.79
CA VAL A 3 0.19 20.98 -0.02
C VAL A 3 0.90 19.73 0.50
N GLU A 4 0.97 19.58 1.81
CA GLU A 4 1.63 18.42 2.41
C GLU A 4 0.94 17.12 2.00
N ASP A 5 -0.39 17.12 1.96
CA ASP A 5 -1.13 15.91 1.56
C ASP A 5 -0.89 15.60 0.10
N LEU A 6 -0.80 16.61 -0.75
CA LEU A 6 -0.53 16.41 -2.17
C LEU A 6 0.87 15.84 -2.38
N GLU A 7 1.84 16.35 -1.67
CA GLU A 7 3.21 15.85 -1.76
C GLU A 7 3.29 14.41 -1.26
N MET A 8 2.52 14.10 -0.22
CA MET A 8 2.45 12.75 0.31
C MET A 8 1.90 11.79 -0.73
N VAL A 9 0.82 12.17 -1.42
CA VAL A 9 0.24 11.35 -2.48
C VAL A 9 1.29 11.09 -3.57
N ARG A 10 2.00 12.12 -3.98
CA ARG A 10 3.03 11.97 -5.01
C ARG A 10 4.15 11.03 -4.57
N SER A 11 4.56 11.15 -3.32
CA SER A 11 5.60 10.30 -2.75
C SER A 11 5.16 8.85 -2.72
N VAL A 12 3.92 8.60 -2.32
CA VAL A 12 3.37 7.26 -2.27
C VAL A 12 3.29 6.67 -3.68
N ARG A 13 2.81 7.44 -4.65
CA ARG A 13 2.72 6.95 -6.03
C ARG A 13 4.10 6.63 -6.60
N ARG A 14 5.10 7.43 -6.25
CA ARG A 14 6.46 7.15 -6.70
C ARG A 14 6.97 5.85 -6.12
N GLU A 15 6.67 5.60 -4.85
CA GLU A 15 7.08 4.36 -4.20
C GLU A 15 6.37 3.16 -4.82
N MET A 16 5.07 3.31 -5.13
CA MET A 16 4.31 2.25 -5.77
C MET A 16 4.90 1.91 -7.15
N ALA A 17 5.35 2.92 -7.87
CA ALA A 17 5.91 2.71 -9.20
C ALA A 17 7.21 1.92 -9.19
N ARG A 18 7.89 1.89 -8.05
CA ARG A 18 9.13 1.11 -7.91
C ARG A 18 8.88 -0.36 -7.65
N ARG A 19 7.64 -0.70 -7.33
CA ARG A 19 7.30 -2.09 -6.99
C ARG A 19 6.79 -2.81 -8.23
N MET A 20 6.88 -4.12 -8.22
CA MET A 20 6.37 -4.94 -9.31
C MET A 20 4.86 -5.12 -9.13
N LEU A 21 4.15 -4.01 -9.15
CA LEU A 21 2.70 -3.95 -8.99
C LEU A 21 2.07 -3.21 -10.15
N ASN A 22 0.95 -3.71 -10.62
CA ASN A 22 0.14 -3.01 -11.60
C ASN A 22 -0.84 -2.13 -10.84
N THR A 23 -0.56 -0.83 -10.82
CA THR A 23 -1.31 0.14 -10.04
C THR A 23 -2.11 1.11 -10.92
N GLY A 24 -2.35 0.74 -12.18
CA GLY A 24 -3.06 1.62 -13.09
C GLY A 24 -4.46 1.98 -12.62
N ASP A 25 -5.12 1.07 -11.89
CA ASP A 25 -6.46 1.30 -11.36
C ASP A 25 -6.46 1.56 -9.86
N ALA A 26 -5.30 1.81 -9.28
CA ALA A 26 -5.20 2.10 -7.86
C ALA A 26 -5.38 3.59 -7.60
N HIS A 27 -5.94 3.91 -6.45
CA HIS A 27 -6.16 5.28 -6.01
C HIS A 27 -5.44 5.53 -4.71
N VAL A 28 -4.84 6.71 -4.61
CA VAL A 28 -4.14 7.13 -3.41
C VAL A 28 -4.73 8.45 -2.95
N SER A 29 -5.05 8.53 -1.67
CA SER A 29 -5.42 9.79 -1.06
C SER A 29 -4.71 9.89 0.28
N ALA A 30 -4.59 11.11 0.77
CA ALA A 30 -3.93 11.35 2.04
C ALA A 30 -4.64 12.50 2.74
N SER A 31 -4.77 12.38 4.05
CA SER A 31 -5.37 13.41 4.87
C SER A 31 -4.75 13.33 6.27
N ARG A 32 -4.12 14.42 6.69
CA ARG A 32 -3.56 14.56 8.04
C ARG A 32 -2.58 13.43 8.38
N GLY A 33 -1.79 13.03 7.39
CA GLY A 33 -0.79 11.97 7.59
C GLY A 33 -1.32 10.57 7.45
N VAL A 34 -2.62 10.39 7.18
CA VAL A 34 -3.20 9.06 6.95
C VAL A 34 -3.32 8.86 5.45
N VAL A 35 -2.73 7.78 4.97
CA VAL A 35 -2.75 7.43 3.55
C VAL A 35 -3.82 6.35 3.33
N HIS A 36 -4.66 6.57 2.34
CA HIS A 36 -5.70 5.61 1.95
C HIS A 36 -5.36 5.06 0.57
N LEU A 37 -5.21 3.76 0.49
CA LEU A 37 -4.91 3.06 -0.74
C LEU A 37 -6.14 2.24 -1.13
N THR A 38 -6.81 2.67 -2.20
CA THR A 38 -8.06 2.05 -2.65
C THR A 38 -7.94 1.70 -4.13
N GLY A 39 -9.02 1.15 -4.68
CA GLY A 39 -9.03 0.76 -6.07
C GLY A 39 -8.53 -0.66 -6.26
N ARG A 40 -7.96 -0.92 -7.43
CA ARG A 40 -7.55 -2.26 -7.81
C ARG A 40 -6.05 -2.32 -8.06
N VAL A 41 -5.42 -3.35 -7.52
CA VAL A 41 -4.00 -3.63 -7.73
C VAL A 41 -3.84 -5.09 -8.12
N GLN A 42 -2.99 -5.34 -9.11
CA GLN A 42 -2.71 -6.69 -9.57
C GLN A 42 -1.20 -6.85 -9.70
N PRO A 43 -0.71 -8.10 -9.71
CA PRO A 43 0.72 -8.31 -9.94
C PRO A 43 1.09 -8.00 -11.38
N VAL A 44 2.32 -7.60 -11.59
CA VAL A 44 2.89 -7.52 -12.93
C VAL A 44 3.05 -8.95 -13.43
N LYS A 45 2.73 -9.16 -14.71
CA LYS A 45 2.83 -10.48 -15.31
C LYS A 45 4.23 -11.06 -15.10
N GLY A 46 4.27 -12.28 -14.59
CA GLY A 46 5.53 -12.94 -14.27
C GLY A 46 6.00 -12.71 -12.84
N HIS A 47 5.34 -11.85 -12.08
CA HIS A 47 5.70 -11.54 -10.71
C HIS A 47 4.58 -11.88 -9.72
N GLU A 48 3.72 -12.84 -10.10
CA GLU A 48 2.59 -13.19 -9.26
C GLU A 48 3.03 -13.77 -7.92
N ASP A 49 4.12 -14.51 -7.91
CA ASP A 49 4.61 -15.14 -6.68
C ASP A 49 5.11 -14.12 -5.67
N ASP A 50 5.50 -12.94 -6.13
CA ASP A 50 6.03 -11.89 -5.27
C ASP A 50 4.96 -10.88 -4.85
N PHE A 51 3.74 -11.06 -5.32
CA PHE A 51 2.70 -10.04 -5.18
C PHE A 51 2.44 -9.67 -3.71
N GLU A 52 2.18 -10.67 -2.88
CA GLU A 52 1.90 -10.39 -1.47
C GLU A 52 3.07 -9.73 -0.78
N GLN A 53 4.27 -10.21 -1.05
CA GLN A 53 5.46 -9.65 -0.44
C GLN A 53 5.69 -8.20 -0.87
N GLU A 54 5.45 -7.90 -2.13
CA GLU A 54 5.60 -6.53 -2.61
C GLU A 54 4.63 -5.58 -1.90
N ILE A 55 3.40 -6.02 -1.71
CA ILE A 55 2.41 -5.21 -1.01
C ILE A 55 2.83 -5.01 0.45
N HIS A 56 3.27 -6.06 1.11
CA HIS A 56 3.71 -5.97 2.51
C HIS A 56 4.94 -5.08 2.65
N THR A 57 5.86 -5.16 1.71
CA THR A 57 7.04 -4.32 1.73
C THR A 57 6.66 -2.86 1.53
N LEU A 58 5.78 -2.59 0.57
CA LEU A 58 5.28 -1.24 0.34
C LEU A 58 4.65 -0.66 1.59
N TYR A 59 3.77 -1.43 2.24
CA TYR A 59 3.12 -0.99 3.47
C TYR A 59 4.17 -0.62 4.53
N ARG A 60 5.16 -1.47 4.73
CA ARG A 60 6.20 -1.23 5.73
C ARG A 60 7.01 0.02 5.41
N VAL A 61 7.39 0.19 4.14
CA VAL A 61 8.16 1.36 3.72
C VAL A 61 7.36 2.64 3.96
N LEU A 62 6.07 2.62 3.61
CA LEU A 62 5.23 3.79 3.80
C LEU A 62 5.07 4.12 5.28
N LYS A 63 4.89 3.12 6.12
CA LYS A 63 4.73 3.35 7.56
C LYS A 63 5.97 3.98 8.19
N GLN A 64 7.11 3.80 7.57
CA GLN A 64 8.37 4.36 8.09
C GLN A 64 8.67 5.76 7.56
N ARG A 65 7.89 6.26 6.62
CA ARG A 65 8.14 7.58 6.07
C ARG A 65 7.74 8.67 7.06
N PRO A 66 8.58 9.72 7.19
CA PRO A 66 8.20 10.86 8.02
C PRO A 66 6.91 11.49 7.51
N GLY A 67 6.05 11.86 8.43
CA GLY A 67 4.78 12.49 8.11
C GLY A 67 3.63 11.52 7.88
N ILE A 68 3.90 10.24 7.67
CA ILE A 68 2.85 9.24 7.54
C ILE A 68 2.56 8.66 8.91
N ARG A 69 1.33 8.86 9.37
CA ARG A 69 0.88 8.39 10.68
C ARG A 69 0.27 7.00 10.59
N ASP A 70 -0.42 6.73 9.47
CA ASP A 70 -1.05 5.44 9.26
C ASP A 70 -1.31 5.21 7.78
N VAL A 71 -1.48 3.95 7.42
CA VAL A 71 -1.76 3.55 6.05
C VAL A 71 -2.97 2.62 6.08
N CYS A 72 -4.04 3.03 5.40
CA CYS A 72 -5.24 2.21 5.25
C CYS A 72 -5.17 1.50 3.91
N LEU A 73 -4.94 0.21 3.95
CA LEU A 73 -4.76 -0.60 2.75
C LEU A 73 -6.08 -1.28 2.42
N GLU A 74 -6.78 -0.75 1.42
CA GLU A 74 -8.10 -1.23 1.03
C GLU A 74 -8.15 -1.56 -0.46
N TRP A 75 -7.04 -2.06 -1.00
CA TRP A 75 -6.99 -2.46 -2.38
C TRP A 75 -7.81 -3.72 -2.64
N ASN A 76 -8.45 -3.75 -3.81
CA ASN A 76 -9.06 -4.96 -4.33
C ASN A 76 -8.00 -5.69 -5.15
N THR A 77 -7.62 -6.87 -4.74
CA THR A 77 -6.59 -7.67 -5.40
C THR A 77 -7.19 -8.79 -6.25
N GLY A 78 -8.52 -8.83 -6.40
CA GLY A 78 -9.18 -9.83 -7.20
C GLY A 78 -8.96 -11.24 -6.67
N GLU A 79 -8.50 -12.12 -7.53
CA GLU A 79 -8.26 -13.51 -7.17
C GLU A 79 -6.95 -13.72 -6.43
N PHE A 80 -6.09 -12.72 -6.38
CA PHE A 80 -4.81 -12.82 -5.70
C PHE A 80 -5.00 -12.47 -4.23
N LYS A 81 -4.88 -13.45 -3.37
CA LYS A 81 -5.09 -13.25 -1.95
C LYS A 81 -3.86 -12.65 -1.29
N VAL A 82 -4.08 -11.57 -0.58
CA VAL A 82 -3.01 -10.88 0.15
C VAL A 82 -3.52 -10.64 1.57
N SER A 83 -2.77 -11.12 2.55
CA SER A 83 -3.12 -10.86 3.94
C SER A 83 -2.91 -9.38 4.24
N ASP A 84 -3.75 -8.84 5.11
CA ASP A 84 -3.68 -7.43 5.50
C ASP A 84 -2.45 -7.21 6.38
N PRO A 85 -1.44 -6.47 5.92
CA PRO A 85 -0.23 -6.29 6.72
C PRO A 85 -0.47 -5.52 8.01
N SER A 86 -1.53 -4.71 8.06
CA SER A 86 -1.85 -3.97 9.28
C SER A 86 -2.38 -4.89 10.38
N ARG A 87 -2.81 -6.09 10.05
CA ARG A 87 -3.36 -7.05 11.01
C ARG A 87 -2.40 -8.15 11.41
N ARG A 88 -1.18 -8.15 10.86
CA ARG A 88 -0.26 -9.24 11.11
C ARG A 88 0.03 -9.45 12.58
N SER A 89 0.23 -8.36 13.31
CA SER A 89 0.52 -8.45 14.73
C SER A 89 -0.63 -9.06 15.50
N ALA A 90 -1.86 -8.66 15.16
CA ALA A 90 -3.05 -9.19 15.81
C ALA A 90 -3.25 -10.66 15.49
N GLU A 91 -3.01 -11.05 14.26
CA GLU A 91 -3.17 -12.43 13.83
C GLU A 91 -2.16 -13.36 14.48
N ARG A 92 -0.97 -12.86 14.74
CA ARG A 92 0.05 -13.66 15.39
C ARG A 92 -0.34 -13.98 16.82
N GLY A 93 -1.10 -13.05 17.45
CA GLY A 93 -1.67 -13.28 18.75
C GLY A 93 -0.68 -13.82 19.76
N PRO A 94 -1.16 -14.65 20.67
CA PRO A 94 -0.29 -15.26 21.68
C PRO A 94 0.47 -16.45 21.15
N GLY A 95 0.17 -16.88 19.97
CA GLY A 95 0.79 -18.05 19.39
C GLY A 95 2.21 -17.87 18.94
#